data_07fd27a2564a6b29f1ed124393bde7b9
#
_entry.id   07fd27a2564a6b29f1ed124393bde7b9
#
_cell.length_a   1.000
_cell.length_b   1.000
_cell.length_c   1.000
_cell.angle_alpha   90.00
_cell.angle_beta   90.00
_cell.angle_gamma   90.00
#
_symmetry.space_group_name_H-M   'P 1'
#
loop_
_entity.id
_entity.type
_entity.pdbx_description
1 polymer ?
#
loop_
_entity_poly.entity_id
_entity_poly.type
_entity_poly.pdbx_seq_one_letter_code
_entity_poly.pdbx_strand_id
1 'polypeptide(L)'
;KQDFFDYIPPDVANILVIGNPPFGRVSSLAVQFFNHAAQWARVIAFIVPRTFRRVSIQNKLDMHFKLVHDTELPTNPCCFTPPMMAKCCFQIWERINVGENGTPILRQKVKLPINHPRWTFLPYGPTDTTGQPTPPTGADFAIRAYGGKCGDICINGLEKLRPKSWHWIKSNGSAPELAEQFGTLDYSFSQNTARQNSIGRADLVSLYSNTFDTK
;
A
#
# COMPACT_ATOMS: atom_id res chain seq x y z
N LYS A 1 13.78 2.62 -31.34
CA LYS A 1 13.55 2.04 -30.02
C LYS A 1 14.59 2.61 -29.09
N GLN A 2 14.18 3.29 -28.03
CA GLN A 2 15.04 3.99 -27.08
C GLN A 2 14.64 3.60 -25.67
N ASP A 3 15.55 3.63 -24.70
CA ASP A 3 15.23 3.50 -23.29
C ASP A 3 14.45 4.75 -22.86
N PHE A 4 13.41 4.53 -22.03
CA PHE A 4 12.60 5.65 -21.54
C PHE A 4 13.41 6.62 -20.65
N PHE A 5 14.39 6.10 -19.92
CA PHE A 5 15.23 6.91 -19.06
C PHE A 5 16.27 7.76 -19.82
N ASP A 6 16.56 7.41 -21.09
CA ASP A 6 17.41 8.20 -22.00
C ASP A 6 16.60 9.17 -22.87
N TYR A 7 15.25 9.15 -22.74
CA TYR A 7 14.40 10.02 -23.56
C TYR A 7 14.45 11.46 -23.07
N ILE A 8 14.78 12.36 -23.98
CA ILE A 8 14.73 13.80 -23.79
C ILE A 8 13.50 14.32 -24.54
N PRO A 9 12.51 14.87 -23.84
CA PRO A 9 11.31 15.39 -24.50
C PRO A 9 11.64 16.65 -25.33
N PRO A 10 10.83 16.95 -26.36
CA PRO A 10 10.92 18.23 -27.05
C PRO A 10 10.62 19.39 -26.08
N ASP A 11 11.17 20.56 -26.38
CA ASP A 11 10.88 21.79 -25.62
C ASP A 11 9.47 22.32 -25.98
N VAL A 12 8.47 21.69 -25.41
CA VAL A 12 7.06 22.07 -25.57
C VAL A 12 6.37 22.11 -24.21
N ALA A 13 5.43 23.03 -24.05
CA ALA A 13 4.64 23.12 -22.84
C ALA A 13 3.56 22.02 -22.77
N ASN A 14 3.13 21.68 -21.55
CA ASN A 14 1.97 20.81 -21.29
C ASN A 14 2.07 19.38 -21.83
N ILE A 15 3.21 18.73 -21.65
CA ILE A 15 3.42 17.35 -22.06
C ILE A 15 2.52 16.41 -21.23
N LEU A 16 1.77 15.56 -21.93
CA LEU A 16 1.06 14.41 -21.36
C LEU A 16 1.89 13.16 -21.58
N VAL A 17 2.17 12.43 -20.50
CA VAL A 17 2.77 11.08 -20.57
C VAL A 17 1.71 10.04 -20.29
N ILE A 18 1.46 9.16 -21.24
CA ILE A 18 0.52 8.05 -21.08
C ILE A 18 1.25 6.74 -21.33
N GLY A 19 0.98 5.71 -20.51
CA GLY A 19 1.64 4.42 -20.69
C GLY A 19 1.28 3.36 -19.69
N ASN A 20 1.89 2.19 -19.91
CA ASN A 20 1.85 1.05 -19.02
C ASN A 20 3.31 0.68 -18.69
N PRO A 21 3.94 1.35 -17.72
CA PRO A 21 5.33 1.09 -17.38
C PRO A 21 5.50 -0.30 -16.76
N PRO A 22 6.70 -0.90 -16.87
CA PRO A 22 7.00 -2.14 -16.18
C PRO A 22 6.92 -1.93 -14.67
N PHE A 23 6.28 -2.85 -13.92
CA PHE A 23 6.00 -2.63 -12.51
C PHE A 23 7.23 -2.80 -11.61
N GLY A 24 8.08 -3.80 -11.91
CA GLY A 24 9.21 -4.17 -11.07
C GLY A 24 8.78 -4.81 -9.73
N ARG A 25 9.76 -5.09 -8.89
CA ARG A 25 9.50 -5.63 -7.55
C ARG A 25 8.89 -4.53 -6.66
N VAL A 26 7.73 -4.82 -6.04
CA VAL A 26 7.01 -3.89 -5.15
C VAL A 26 6.80 -2.52 -5.83
N SER A 27 6.47 -2.55 -7.12
CA SER A 27 6.23 -1.34 -7.95
C SER A 27 7.43 -0.39 -8.10
N SER A 28 8.65 -0.85 -7.78
CA SER A 28 9.84 0.03 -7.75
C SER A 28 10.14 0.65 -9.12
N LEU A 29 9.99 -0.13 -10.19
CA LEU A 29 10.29 0.36 -11.53
C LEU A 29 9.20 1.33 -12.02
N ALA A 30 7.93 1.05 -11.76
CA ALA A 30 6.85 1.98 -12.08
C ALA A 30 6.99 3.32 -11.36
N VAL A 31 7.49 3.32 -10.11
CA VAL A 31 7.82 4.56 -9.38
C VAL A 31 8.97 5.32 -10.06
N GLN A 32 9.99 4.63 -10.55
CA GLN A 32 11.10 5.27 -11.29
C GLN A 32 10.61 5.88 -12.60
N PHE A 33 9.78 5.16 -13.37
CA PHE A 33 9.15 5.69 -14.58
C PHE A 33 8.31 6.94 -14.30
N PHE A 34 7.52 6.90 -13.23
CA PHE A 34 6.73 8.06 -12.81
C PHE A 34 7.62 9.26 -12.51
N ASN A 35 8.64 9.09 -11.68
CA ASN A 35 9.52 10.18 -11.24
C ASN A 35 10.40 10.69 -12.39
N HIS A 36 10.75 9.84 -13.36
CA HIS A 36 11.44 10.30 -14.57
C HIS A 36 10.51 11.16 -15.43
N ALA A 37 9.30 10.69 -15.72
CA ALA A 37 8.29 11.47 -16.43
C ALA A 37 7.97 12.79 -15.73
N ALA A 38 7.96 12.78 -14.38
CA ALA A 38 7.68 13.95 -13.58
C ALA A 38 8.68 15.11 -13.75
N GLN A 39 9.85 14.89 -14.33
CA GLN A 39 10.82 15.96 -14.58
C GLN A 39 10.30 16.99 -15.60
N TRP A 40 9.45 16.56 -16.54
CA TRP A 40 9.00 17.36 -17.67
C TRP A 40 7.51 17.27 -18.00
N ALA A 41 6.79 16.28 -17.44
CA ALA A 41 5.36 16.13 -17.71
C ALA A 41 4.50 17.15 -16.96
N ARG A 42 3.41 17.58 -17.60
CA ARG A 42 2.30 18.31 -16.96
C ARG A 42 1.28 17.33 -16.39
N VAL A 43 1.04 16.23 -17.11
CA VAL A 43 0.09 15.16 -16.72
C VAL A 43 0.77 13.81 -16.95
N ILE A 44 0.58 12.89 -16.01
CA ILE A 44 1.03 11.50 -16.11
C ILE A 44 -0.20 10.60 -15.97
N ALA A 45 -0.47 9.79 -16.99
CA ALA A 45 -1.60 8.87 -17.07
C ALA A 45 -1.09 7.43 -17.25
N PHE A 46 -0.99 6.68 -16.16
CA PHE A 46 -0.36 5.36 -16.16
C PHE A 46 -1.32 4.24 -15.74
N ILE A 47 -1.16 3.08 -16.38
CA ILE A 47 -1.62 1.81 -15.84
C ILE A 47 -0.56 1.33 -14.84
N VAL A 48 -0.95 1.20 -13.57
CA VAL A 48 -0.05 0.84 -12.47
C VAL A 48 -0.67 -0.23 -11.57
N PRO A 49 0.13 -0.97 -10.79
CA PRO A 49 -0.43 -1.88 -9.79
C PRO A 49 -1.23 -1.11 -8.73
N ARG A 50 -2.26 -1.72 -8.16
CA ARG A 50 -3.08 -1.11 -7.09
C ARG A 50 -2.26 -0.70 -5.85
N THR A 51 -1.01 -1.17 -5.72
CA THR A 51 -0.06 -0.68 -4.71
C THR A 51 0.18 0.83 -4.78
N PHE A 52 -0.05 1.48 -5.94
CA PHE A 52 0.02 2.94 -6.09
C PHE A 52 -1.02 3.70 -5.26
N ARG A 53 -2.06 3.01 -4.76
CA ARG A 53 -3.01 3.55 -3.78
C ARG A 53 -2.46 3.60 -2.36
N ARG A 54 -1.36 2.87 -2.08
CA ARG A 54 -0.76 2.84 -0.75
C ARG A 54 0.08 4.07 -0.47
N VAL A 55 -0.08 4.62 0.72
CA VAL A 55 0.70 5.77 1.20
C VAL A 55 2.21 5.55 1.04
N SER A 56 2.69 4.33 1.32
CA SER A 56 4.12 3.98 1.20
C SER A 56 4.67 4.10 -0.24
N ILE A 57 3.83 3.92 -1.26
CA ILE A 57 4.21 4.15 -2.66
C ILE A 57 4.01 5.62 -3.01
N GLN A 58 2.86 6.22 -2.67
CA GLN A 58 2.57 7.62 -2.97
C GLN A 58 3.62 8.56 -2.39
N ASN A 59 4.18 8.25 -1.22
CA ASN A 59 5.27 9.02 -0.62
C ASN A 59 6.60 8.95 -1.38
N LYS A 60 6.73 8.04 -2.36
CA LYS A 60 7.91 7.91 -3.23
C LYS A 60 7.73 8.60 -4.58
N LEU A 61 6.50 8.97 -4.93
CA LEU A 61 6.21 9.70 -6.16
C LEU A 61 6.55 11.18 -5.99
N ASP A 62 6.89 11.82 -7.08
CA ASP A 62 7.18 13.24 -7.12
C ASP A 62 6.07 14.05 -6.45
N MET A 63 6.45 14.92 -5.50
CA MET A 63 5.52 15.67 -4.66
C MET A 63 4.82 16.82 -5.38
N HIS A 64 5.29 17.22 -6.58
CA HIS A 64 4.63 18.20 -7.41
C HIS A 64 3.37 17.67 -8.12
N PHE A 65 3.03 16.39 -7.95
CA PHE A 65 1.87 15.79 -8.59
C PHE A 65 0.79 15.42 -7.58
N LYS A 66 -0.47 15.66 -7.95
CA LYS A 66 -1.67 15.19 -7.23
C LYS A 66 -2.42 14.16 -8.07
N LEU A 67 -2.97 13.16 -7.42
CA LEU A 67 -3.87 12.19 -8.05
C LEU A 67 -5.21 12.87 -8.33
N VAL A 68 -5.67 12.85 -9.58
CA VAL A 68 -6.94 13.45 -10.00
C VAL A 68 -7.94 12.41 -10.48
N HIS A 69 -7.49 11.23 -10.90
CA HIS A 69 -8.35 10.13 -11.32
C HIS A 69 -7.74 8.79 -10.96
N ASP A 70 -8.58 7.85 -10.52
CA ASP A 70 -8.20 6.47 -10.21
C ASP A 70 -9.36 5.54 -10.57
N THR A 71 -9.12 4.58 -11.47
CA THR A 71 -10.10 3.58 -11.87
C THR A 71 -9.48 2.20 -11.84
N GLU A 72 -10.17 1.23 -11.22
CA GLU A 72 -9.74 -0.16 -11.23
C GLU A 72 -9.85 -0.77 -12.62
N LEU A 73 -8.83 -1.54 -12.99
CA LEU A 73 -8.90 -2.35 -14.20
C LEU A 73 -9.49 -3.73 -13.90
N PRO A 74 -10.35 -4.25 -14.79
CA PRO A 74 -10.96 -5.56 -14.59
C PRO A 74 -9.89 -6.67 -14.62
N THR A 75 -10.04 -7.63 -13.72
CA THR A 75 -9.20 -8.84 -13.66
C THR A 75 -9.91 -10.04 -14.27
N ASN A 76 -11.25 -9.98 -14.39
CA ASN A 76 -12.09 -10.99 -15.01
C ASN A 76 -13.25 -10.31 -15.77
N PRO A 77 -13.27 -10.32 -17.14
CA PRO A 77 -12.18 -10.80 -17.98
C PRO A 77 -10.92 -9.94 -17.84
N CYS A 78 -9.75 -10.57 -18.05
CA CYS A 78 -8.48 -9.84 -18.00
C CYS A 78 -8.37 -8.88 -19.19
N CYS A 79 -7.99 -7.61 -18.90
CA CYS A 79 -7.84 -6.58 -19.94
C CYS A 79 -6.44 -6.56 -20.59
N PHE A 80 -5.53 -7.45 -20.21
CA PHE A 80 -4.18 -7.53 -20.75
C PHE A 80 -4.00 -8.68 -21.74
N THR A 81 -3.18 -8.45 -22.76
CA THR A 81 -2.76 -9.48 -23.73
C THR A 81 -1.23 -9.53 -23.80
N PRO A 82 -0.57 -10.66 -23.45
CA PRO A 82 -1.18 -11.87 -22.86
C PRO A 82 -1.80 -11.61 -21.47
N PRO A 83 -2.71 -12.49 -21.01
CA PRO A 83 -3.35 -12.34 -19.71
C PRO A 83 -2.35 -12.24 -18.56
N MET A 84 -2.57 -11.28 -17.66
CA MET A 84 -1.69 -11.03 -16.52
C MET A 84 -2.48 -11.04 -15.21
N MET A 85 -2.04 -11.86 -14.24
CA MET A 85 -2.65 -11.99 -12.91
C MET A 85 -2.21 -10.86 -11.96
N ALA A 86 -2.31 -9.61 -12.40
CA ALA A 86 -1.98 -8.46 -11.58
C ALA A 86 -3.19 -7.54 -11.39
N LYS A 87 -3.42 -7.11 -10.15
CA LYS A 87 -4.43 -6.11 -9.83
C LYS A 87 -3.89 -4.74 -10.18
N CYS A 88 -4.49 -4.12 -11.19
CA CYS A 88 -4.05 -2.83 -11.71
C CYS A 88 -5.15 -1.77 -11.57
N CYS A 89 -4.74 -0.52 -11.65
CA CYS A 89 -5.60 0.63 -11.82
C CYS A 89 -5.02 1.55 -12.89
N PHE A 90 -5.86 2.35 -13.50
CA PHE A 90 -5.48 3.48 -14.33
C PHE A 90 -5.54 4.72 -13.48
N GLN A 91 -4.41 5.44 -13.36
CA GLN A 91 -4.32 6.66 -12.58
C GLN A 91 -3.89 7.83 -13.44
N ILE A 92 -4.52 8.99 -13.22
CA ILE A 92 -4.11 10.27 -13.81
C ILE A 92 -3.62 11.17 -12.68
N TRP A 93 -2.41 11.67 -12.86
CA TRP A 93 -1.74 12.58 -11.95
C TRP A 93 -1.45 13.90 -12.66
N GLU A 94 -1.79 15.01 -12.05
CA GLU A 94 -1.54 16.35 -12.57
C GLU A 94 -0.48 17.06 -11.73
N ARG A 95 0.40 17.80 -12.41
CA ARG A 95 1.32 18.70 -11.74
C ARG A 95 0.55 19.80 -11.04
N ILE A 96 0.81 19.99 -9.76
CA ILE A 96 0.23 21.06 -8.96
C ILE A 96 0.78 22.39 -9.45
N ASN A 97 -0.09 23.38 -9.64
CA ASN A 97 0.32 24.71 -10.04
C ASN A 97 1.17 25.36 -8.94
N VAL A 98 2.01 26.31 -9.33
CA VAL A 98 2.69 27.20 -8.38
C VAL A 98 1.65 28.08 -7.69
N GLY A 99 1.89 28.42 -6.42
CA GLY A 99 1.08 29.37 -5.67
C GLY A 99 1.21 30.80 -6.22
N GLU A 100 0.41 31.73 -5.71
CA GLU A 100 0.34 33.12 -6.16
C GLU A 100 1.69 33.84 -6.16
N ASN A 101 2.62 33.43 -5.31
CA ASN A 101 3.97 34.00 -5.20
C ASN A 101 5.03 33.23 -6.02
N GLY A 102 4.63 32.38 -6.96
CA GLY A 102 5.55 31.53 -7.72
C GLY A 102 6.19 30.39 -6.91
N THR A 103 5.79 30.21 -5.64
CA THR A 103 6.33 29.15 -4.78
C THR A 103 5.74 27.80 -5.19
N PRO A 104 6.55 26.74 -5.38
CA PRO A 104 6.03 25.41 -5.67
C PRO A 104 5.11 24.90 -4.55
N ILE A 105 3.89 24.53 -4.91
CA ILE A 105 2.99 23.80 -3.99
C ILE A 105 3.33 22.33 -4.09
N LEU A 106 3.69 21.73 -2.97
CA LEU A 106 4.02 20.31 -2.89
C LEU A 106 2.92 19.55 -2.16
N ARG A 107 2.62 18.35 -2.66
CA ARG A 107 1.84 17.38 -1.89
C ARG A 107 2.64 16.95 -0.66
N GLN A 108 2.03 16.94 0.50
CA GLN A 108 2.70 16.52 1.71
C GLN A 108 2.81 14.99 1.81
N LYS A 109 3.95 14.50 2.32
CA LYS A 109 4.09 13.09 2.68
C LYS A 109 3.21 12.76 3.87
N VAL A 110 2.43 11.69 3.74
CA VAL A 110 1.61 11.18 4.84
C VAL A 110 2.48 10.26 5.69
N LYS A 111 2.56 10.56 6.99
CA LYS A 111 3.28 9.73 7.96
C LYS A 111 2.27 8.87 8.71
N LEU A 112 2.22 7.59 8.39
CA LEU A 112 1.36 6.64 9.08
C LEU A 112 1.94 6.26 10.46
N PRO A 113 1.11 6.16 11.50
CA PRO A 113 1.52 5.66 12.81
C PRO A 113 1.87 4.17 12.71
N ILE A 114 2.88 3.73 13.46
CA ILE A 114 3.35 2.33 13.49
C ILE A 114 3.06 1.65 14.82
N ASN A 115 2.67 2.40 15.83
CA ASN A 115 2.34 1.95 17.18
C ASN A 115 0.99 2.54 17.61
N HIS A 116 0.35 1.88 18.57
CA HIS A 116 -0.91 2.34 19.15
C HIS A 116 -0.90 2.10 20.66
N PRO A 117 -1.48 3.00 21.51
CA PRO A 117 -1.43 2.86 22.97
C PRO A 117 -2.22 1.66 23.50
N ARG A 118 -3.24 1.18 22.79
CA ARG A 118 -4.10 0.07 23.23
C ARG A 118 -3.50 -1.33 23.04
N TRP A 119 -2.44 -1.48 22.23
CA TRP A 119 -1.78 -2.77 22.00
C TRP A 119 -0.32 -2.66 21.57
N THR A 120 0.37 -3.78 21.61
CA THR A 120 1.72 -3.96 21.09
C THR A 120 1.74 -5.07 20.06
N PHE A 121 2.46 -4.86 18.95
CA PHE A 121 2.75 -5.91 17.98
C PHE A 121 3.92 -6.76 18.50
N LEU A 122 3.68 -8.02 18.75
CA LEU A 122 4.74 -8.93 19.17
C LEU A 122 5.62 -9.31 17.97
N PRO A 123 6.95 -9.45 18.19
CA PRO A 123 7.84 -10.09 17.23
C PRO A 123 7.52 -11.58 17.14
N TYR A 124 7.99 -12.23 16.09
CA TYR A 124 7.93 -13.69 16.00
C TYR A 124 8.71 -14.35 17.14
N GLY A 125 8.30 -15.56 17.49
CA GLY A 125 9.03 -16.41 18.42
C GLY A 125 10.36 -16.91 17.84
N PRO A 126 11.10 -17.73 18.59
CA PRO A 126 12.38 -18.30 18.17
C PRO A 126 12.28 -19.04 16.84
N THR A 127 13.39 -19.15 16.15
CA THR A 127 13.50 -19.95 14.93
C THR A 127 13.52 -21.44 15.29
N ASP A 128 12.70 -22.24 14.61
CA ASP A 128 12.66 -23.69 14.77
C ASP A 128 13.84 -24.40 14.10
N THR A 129 13.89 -25.72 14.17
CA THR A 129 14.93 -26.56 13.57
C THR A 129 14.96 -26.51 12.04
N THR A 130 13.90 -25.98 11.41
CA THR A 130 13.79 -25.80 9.94
C THR A 130 14.19 -24.41 9.48
N GLY A 131 14.62 -23.52 10.39
CA GLY A 131 14.96 -22.13 10.10
C GLY A 131 13.76 -21.23 9.94
N GLN A 132 12.56 -21.65 10.36
CA GLN A 132 11.36 -20.85 10.31
C GLN A 132 11.03 -20.26 11.69
N PRO A 133 10.54 -19.01 11.76
CA PRO A 133 10.09 -18.44 13.02
C PRO A 133 8.87 -19.20 13.54
N THR A 134 8.76 -19.26 14.86
CA THR A 134 7.58 -19.82 15.56
C THR A 134 6.59 -18.70 15.91
N PRO A 135 5.34 -19.03 16.25
CA PRO A 135 4.42 -18.08 16.87
C PRO A 135 5.02 -17.49 18.14
N PRO A 136 4.79 -16.22 18.45
CA PRO A 136 5.25 -15.63 19.70
C PRO A 136 4.43 -16.15 20.88
N THR A 137 5.08 -16.28 22.02
CA THR A 137 4.39 -16.50 23.29
C THR A 137 3.77 -15.20 23.80
N GLY A 138 2.61 -15.28 24.46
CA GLY A 138 1.97 -14.14 25.11
C GLY A 138 1.14 -13.25 24.22
N ALA A 139 0.91 -13.60 22.95
CA ALA A 139 -0.11 -12.96 22.13
C ALA A 139 -1.50 -13.27 22.68
N ASP A 140 -2.37 -12.27 22.73
CA ASP A 140 -3.76 -12.44 23.13
C ASP A 140 -4.63 -12.88 21.95
N PHE A 141 -4.31 -12.41 20.75
CA PHE A 141 -4.92 -12.82 19.49
C PHE A 141 -4.01 -12.48 18.30
N ALA A 142 -4.40 -12.95 17.13
CA ALA A 142 -3.70 -12.65 15.89
C ALA A 142 -4.67 -12.17 14.80
N ILE A 143 -4.18 -11.25 13.93
CA ILE A 143 -4.94 -10.68 12.81
C ILE A 143 -4.29 -11.15 11.51
N ARG A 144 -5.07 -11.73 10.60
CA ARG A 144 -4.56 -12.25 9.32
C ARG A 144 -4.00 -11.13 8.45
N ALA A 145 -2.70 -11.19 8.17
CA ALA A 145 -1.96 -10.16 7.44
C ALA A 145 -1.92 -10.39 5.92
N TYR A 146 -2.17 -11.63 5.45
CA TYR A 146 -2.02 -11.99 4.04
C TYR A 146 -3.12 -12.94 3.56
N GLY A 147 -3.44 -12.84 2.24
CA GLY A 147 -4.37 -13.72 1.55
C GLY A 147 -5.80 -13.20 1.49
N GLY A 148 -6.71 -14.00 0.94
CA GLY A 148 -8.12 -13.63 0.75
C GLY A 148 -8.88 -13.34 2.03
N LYS A 149 -8.35 -13.79 3.16
CA LYS A 149 -8.93 -13.61 4.50
C LYS A 149 -8.16 -12.60 5.36
N CYS A 150 -7.55 -11.58 4.72
CA CYS A 150 -6.92 -10.46 5.46
C CYS A 150 -7.95 -9.83 6.40
N GLY A 151 -7.55 -9.64 7.67
CA GLY A 151 -8.42 -9.09 8.71
C GLY A 151 -9.10 -10.12 9.60
N ASP A 152 -9.11 -11.42 9.24
CA ASP A 152 -9.64 -12.47 10.12
C ASP A 152 -8.92 -12.44 11.47
N ILE A 153 -9.69 -12.57 12.54
CA ILE A 153 -9.20 -12.61 13.91
C ILE A 153 -9.12 -14.08 14.38
N CYS A 154 -8.00 -14.43 14.96
CA CYS A 154 -7.80 -15.73 15.62
C CYS A 154 -7.46 -15.51 17.09
N ILE A 155 -8.26 -16.09 17.98
CA ILE A 155 -8.09 -15.97 19.44
C ILE A 155 -7.54 -17.28 20.03
N ASN A 156 -7.93 -18.43 19.48
CA ASN A 156 -7.57 -19.74 19.98
C ASN A 156 -6.67 -20.50 19.02
N GLY A 157 -5.81 -21.38 19.51
CA GLY A 157 -4.93 -22.20 18.67
C GLY A 157 -3.83 -21.39 17.98
N LEU A 158 -3.39 -20.32 18.59
CA LEU A 158 -2.38 -19.40 18.06
C LEU A 158 -1.07 -20.11 17.73
N GLU A 159 -0.72 -21.13 18.49
CA GLU A 159 0.49 -21.96 18.34
C GLU A 159 0.54 -22.75 17.01
N LYS A 160 -0.62 -22.92 16.35
CA LYS A 160 -0.74 -23.64 15.06
C LYS A 160 -0.68 -22.74 13.85
N LEU A 161 -0.66 -21.42 14.05
CA LEU A 161 -0.69 -20.45 12.97
C LEU A 161 0.70 -20.29 12.33
N ARG A 162 0.73 -20.01 11.02
CA ARG A 162 1.97 -19.67 10.30
C ARG A 162 2.42 -18.25 10.69
N PRO A 163 3.53 -18.05 11.41
CA PRO A 163 3.88 -16.78 12.02
C PRO A 163 3.89 -15.60 11.05
N LYS A 164 4.49 -15.77 9.87
CA LYS A 164 4.63 -14.72 8.84
C LYS A 164 3.31 -14.29 8.18
N SER A 165 2.21 -15.01 8.43
CA SER A 165 0.90 -14.70 7.82
C SER A 165 0.00 -13.87 8.73
N TRP A 166 0.44 -13.55 9.94
CA TRP A 166 -0.35 -12.90 10.96
C TRP A 166 0.37 -11.74 11.62
N HIS A 167 -0.39 -10.74 12.05
CA HIS A 167 0.03 -9.76 13.05
C HIS A 167 -0.35 -10.27 14.43
N TRP A 168 0.61 -10.33 15.31
CA TRP A 168 0.48 -10.86 16.66
C TRP A 168 0.26 -9.71 17.63
N ILE A 169 -0.86 -9.74 18.35
CA ILE A 169 -1.32 -8.63 19.17
C ILE A 169 -1.26 -9.01 20.65
N LYS A 170 -0.63 -8.14 21.43
CA LYS A 170 -0.73 -8.10 22.89
C LYS A 170 -1.53 -6.86 23.25
N SER A 171 -2.70 -7.04 23.87
CA SER A 171 -3.54 -5.95 24.35
C SER A 171 -2.92 -5.30 25.58
N ASN A 172 -3.03 -3.98 25.68
CA ASN A 172 -2.68 -3.22 26.88
C ASN A 172 -3.90 -2.99 27.80
N GLY A 173 -5.03 -3.61 27.49
CA GLY A 173 -6.28 -3.52 28.22
C GLY A 173 -7.14 -4.78 28.01
N SER A 174 -8.42 -4.63 27.72
CA SER A 174 -9.32 -5.75 27.45
C SER A 174 -9.03 -6.38 26.07
N ALA A 175 -8.46 -7.58 26.07
CA ALA A 175 -8.18 -8.31 24.83
C ALA A 175 -9.47 -8.75 24.08
N PRO A 176 -10.53 -9.24 24.72
CA PRO A 176 -11.77 -9.56 24.03
C PRO A 176 -12.41 -8.36 23.33
N GLU A 177 -12.49 -7.21 24.02
CA GLU A 177 -13.04 -5.97 23.46
C GLU A 177 -12.22 -5.50 22.24
N LEU A 178 -10.89 -5.52 22.37
CA LEU A 178 -10.00 -5.12 21.30
C LEU A 178 -10.11 -6.04 20.07
N ALA A 179 -10.22 -7.36 20.28
CA ALA A 179 -10.41 -8.32 19.22
C ALA A 179 -11.75 -8.14 18.51
N GLU A 180 -12.82 -7.84 19.24
CA GLU A 180 -14.14 -7.51 18.67
C GLU A 180 -14.07 -6.26 17.81
N GLN A 181 -13.46 -5.18 18.31
CA GLN A 181 -13.27 -3.94 17.54
C GLN A 181 -12.51 -4.18 16.25
N PHE A 182 -11.42 -4.95 16.27
CA PHE A 182 -10.71 -5.32 15.05
C PHE A 182 -11.60 -6.15 14.11
N GLY A 183 -12.49 -6.99 14.62
CA GLY A 183 -13.42 -7.77 13.82
C GLY A 183 -14.46 -6.95 13.05
N THR A 184 -14.73 -5.70 13.47
CA THR A 184 -15.71 -4.81 12.83
C THR A 184 -15.09 -3.90 11.75
N LEU A 185 -13.75 -3.87 11.61
CA LEU A 185 -13.07 -2.99 10.67
C LEU A 185 -13.27 -3.42 9.20
N ASP A 186 -13.34 -2.45 8.30
CA ASP A 186 -13.31 -2.71 6.86
C ASP A 186 -11.87 -2.91 6.36
N TYR A 187 -11.55 -4.13 5.98
CA TYR A 187 -10.24 -4.51 5.43
C TYR A 187 -10.16 -4.45 3.90
N SER A 188 -11.10 -3.83 3.22
CA SER A 188 -11.14 -3.73 1.74
C SER A 188 -9.85 -3.15 1.16
N PHE A 189 -9.21 -2.19 1.84
CA PHE A 189 -7.94 -1.61 1.41
C PHE A 189 -6.78 -2.65 1.34
N SER A 190 -6.89 -3.82 1.99
CA SER A 190 -5.92 -4.92 1.87
C SER A 190 -5.76 -5.40 0.43
N GLN A 191 -6.76 -5.12 -0.42
CA GLN A 191 -6.75 -5.42 -1.86
C GLN A 191 -5.85 -4.49 -2.67
N ASN A 192 -5.38 -3.37 -2.10
CA ASN A 192 -4.47 -2.43 -2.74
C ASN A 192 -3.05 -3.00 -2.84
N THR A 193 -2.92 -4.09 -3.58
CA THR A 193 -1.71 -4.87 -3.83
C THR A 193 -1.67 -5.29 -5.29
N ALA A 194 -0.48 -5.69 -5.76
CA ALA A 194 -0.35 -6.18 -7.13
C ALA A 194 -0.93 -7.60 -7.32
N ARG A 195 -0.94 -8.43 -6.29
CA ARG A 195 -1.41 -9.84 -6.36
C ARG A 195 -2.20 -10.23 -5.12
N GLN A 196 -1.52 -10.82 -4.14
CA GLN A 196 -2.13 -11.32 -2.91
C GLN A 196 -2.49 -10.16 -1.97
N ASN A 197 -3.69 -10.18 -1.39
CA ASN A 197 -4.09 -9.19 -0.39
C ASN A 197 -3.10 -9.17 0.78
N SER A 198 -2.84 -7.99 1.31
CA SER A 198 -2.00 -7.84 2.49
C SER A 198 -2.33 -6.56 3.25
N ILE A 199 -2.02 -6.57 4.56
CA ILE A 199 -2.14 -5.41 5.43
C ILE A 199 -0.82 -5.23 6.18
N GLY A 200 -0.27 -4.01 6.17
CA GLY A 200 0.90 -3.65 6.96
C GLY A 200 0.51 -3.22 8.38
N ARG A 201 1.48 -3.21 9.31
CA ARG A 201 1.23 -2.74 10.69
C ARG A 201 0.75 -1.29 10.72
N ALA A 202 1.40 -0.42 9.95
CA ALA A 202 1.03 0.99 9.88
C ALA A 202 -0.37 1.20 9.29
N ASP A 203 -0.74 0.41 8.27
CA ASP A 203 -2.09 0.46 7.69
C ASP A 203 -3.13 0.02 8.74
N LEU A 204 -2.83 -1.03 9.52
CA LEU A 204 -3.72 -1.55 10.56
C LEU A 204 -3.92 -0.53 11.69
N VAL A 205 -2.84 0.12 12.15
CA VAL A 205 -2.93 1.18 13.16
C VAL A 205 -3.76 2.34 12.64
N SER A 206 -3.49 2.80 11.42
CA SER A 206 -4.23 3.91 10.81
C SER A 206 -5.72 3.60 10.65
N LEU A 207 -6.05 2.36 10.20
CA LEU A 207 -7.43 1.92 10.06
C LEU A 207 -8.18 1.94 11.40
N TYR A 208 -7.56 1.41 12.45
CA TYR A 208 -8.14 1.38 13.78
C TYR A 208 -8.34 2.80 14.33
N SER A 209 -7.29 3.63 14.29
CA SER A 209 -7.37 5.00 14.82
C SER A 209 -8.41 5.85 14.09
N ASN A 210 -8.52 5.73 12.77
CA ASN A 210 -9.53 6.44 12.00
C ASN A 210 -10.97 6.03 12.35
N THR A 211 -11.16 4.79 12.85
CA THR A 211 -12.49 4.27 13.21
C THR A 211 -12.86 4.56 14.65
N PHE A 212 -11.91 4.44 15.58
CA PHE A 212 -12.21 4.44 17.02
C PHE A 212 -11.63 5.62 17.80
N ASP A 213 -10.55 6.29 17.31
CA ASP A 213 -9.92 7.41 18.05
C ASP A 213 -10.38 8.78 17.57
N THR A 214 -10.99 8.89 16.38
CA THR A 214 -11.56 10.14 15.85
C THR A 214 -12.94 10.40 16.46
N LYS A 215 -12.97 10.88 17.70
CA LYS A 215 -14.14 11.49 18.34
C LYS A 215 -13.76 12.82 18.99
#